data_b5988a21032696d8f9e7e967e4c35c70
#
_entry.id   b5988a21032696d8f9e7e967e4c35c70
#
_cell.length_a   1.000
_cell.length_b   1.000
_cell.length_c   1.000
_cell.angle_alpha   90.00
_cell.angle_beta   90.00
_cell.angle_gamma   90.00
#
_symmetry.space_group_name_H-M   'P 1'
#
loop_
_entity.id
_entity.type
_entity.pdbx_description
1 polymer ?
#
loop_
_entity_poly.entity_id
_entity_poly.type
_entity_poly.pdbx_seq_one_letter_code
_entity_poly.pdbx_strand_id
1 'polypeptide(L)'
;MRRLFPILFCLLLSVSMTAQDVVLQDSITDACGTEHKFKAKQLIVPGALITAGAVGIAFHDKLGNWGQGHHTSVDDYIQYAPVAANLFLGCLGVKHKHNFVDRVMISATAYAVEVALVNGLKYTVREPRPGADNERNSFPSGHTATVFTGAELVRKEYGWGIGSAAYAVAIATGALRIYNNCHWCNDVLAGAGLGILSANVAYWLYPLEKKLFWPKKKKSNAANVMVVPTYEIQHNTFGFAFTAVL
;
A
#
# COMPACT_ATOMS: atom_id res chain seq x y z
N MET A 1 24.54 27.04 -2.63
CA MET A 1 23.78 25.82 -2.95
C MET A 1 22.89 25.30 -1.81
N ARG A 2 22.99 25.81 -0.57
CA ARG A 2 22.17 25.42 0.61
C ARG A 2 20.65 25.80 0.53
N ARG A 3 20.22 26.58 -0.45
CA ARG A 3 18.85 27.16 -0.51
C ARG A 3 17.89 26.47 -1.50
N LEU A 4 18.37 25.53 -2.30
CA LEU A 4 17.54 24.88 -3.34
C LEU A 4 16.72 23.69 -2.80
N PHE A 5 17.16 23.07 -1.70
CA PHE A 5 16.48 21.90 -1.15
C PHE A 5 15.10 22.20 -0.51
N PRO A 6 14.95 23.26 0.31
CA PRO A 6 13.61 23.58 0.82
C PRO A 6 12.64 23.96 -0.29
N ILE A 7 13.13 24.54 -1.39
CA ILE A 7 12.31 24.92 -2.55
C ILE A 7 11.89 23.66 -3.32
N LEU A 8 12.80 22.71 -3.53
CA LEU A 8 12.49 21.44 -4.19
C LEU A 8 11.56 20.55 -3.33
N PHE A 9 11.76 20.57 -2.00
CA PHE A 9 10.90 19.88 -1.05
C PHE A 9 9.50 20.50 -0.98
N CYS A 10 9.40 21.83 -0.97
CA CYS A 10 8.12 22.55 -1.05
C CYS A 10 7.42 22.36 -2.42
N LEU A 11 8.18 22.30 -3.52
CA LEU A 11 7.63 21.99 -4.85
C LEU A 11 7.11 20.56 -4.93
N LEU A 12 7.80 19.58 -4.34
CA LEU A 12 7.33 18.20 -4.28
C LEU A 12 6.08 18.07 -3.39
N LEU A 13 5.99 18.82 -2.30
CA LEU A 13 4.78 18.91 -1.47
C LEU A 13 3.62 19.58 -2.20
N SER A 14 3.89 20.66 -2.97
CA SER A 14 2.86 21.36 -3.74
C SER A 14 2.35 20.54 -4.93
N VAL A 15 3.22 19.80 -5.61
CA VAL A 15 2.81 18.84 -6.67
C VAL A 15 1.99 17.69 -6.07
N SER A 16 2.32 17.25 -4.85
CA SER A 16 1.51 16.26 -4.15
C SER A 16 0.13 16.81 -3.79
N MET A 17 0.02 18.06 -3.37
CA MET A 17 -1.27 18.69 -3.03
C MET A 17 -2.15 18.93 -4.26
N THR A 18 -1.61 19.42 -5.37
CA THR A 18 -2.37 19.64 -6.61
C THR A 18 -2.81 18.33 -7.28
N ALA A 19 -2.00 17.27 -7.18
CA ALA A 19 -2.43 15.94 -7.64
C ALA A 19 -3.52 15.33 -6.75
N GLN A 20 -3.62 15.76 -5.50
CA GLN A 20 -4.63 15.31 -4.53
C GLN A 20 -6.02 15.90 -4.80
N ASP A 21 -6.12 17.15 -5.20
CA ASP A 21 -7.41 17.79 -5.49
C ASP A 21 -8.12 17.17 -6.70
N VAL A 22 -7.36 16.62 -7.65
CA VAL A 22 -7.91 15.88 -8.81
C VAL A 22 -8.40 14.47 -8.41
N VAL A 23 -7.86 13.89 -7.31
CA VAL A 23 -8.25 12.55 -6.81
C VAL A 23 -9.44 12.60 -5.85
N LEU A 24 -9.68 13.74 -5.18
CA LEU A 24 -10.73 13.89 -4.16
C LEU A 24 -12.14 13.80 -4.70
N GLN A 25 -12.37 14.08 -5.98
CA GLN A 25 -13.72 14.13 -6.54
C GLN A 25 -14.31 12.76 -6.90
N ASP A 26 -13.49 11.71 -7.01
CA ASP A 26 -13.96 10.36 -7.39
C ASP A 26 -14.15 9.39 -6.18
N SER A 27 -13.92 9.83 -4.93
CA SER A 27 -13.83 8.89 -3.79
C SER A 27 -15.03 8.85 -2.84
N ILE A 28 -16.13 9.58 -3.15
CA ILE A 28 -17.26 9.74 -2.20
C ILE A 28 -18.41 8.74 -2.41
N THR A 29 -18.44 7.95 -3.49
CA THR A 29 -19.66 7.17 -3.84
C THR A 29 -19.60 5.67 -3.63
N ASP A 30 -18.55 5.08 -3.09
CA ASP A 30 -18.41 3.61 -3.14
C ASP A 30 -18.40 2.92 -1.78
N ALA A 31 -19.50 2.97 -1.06
CA ALA A 31 -19.70 2.21 0.19
C ALA A 31 -20.13 0.75 -0.02
N CYS A 32 -20.28 0.26 -1.25
CA CYS A 32 -20.73 -1.12 -1.50
C CYS A 32 -20.28 -1.64 -2.89
N GLY A 33 -19.22 -2.44 -2.91
CA GLY A 33 -19.04 -3.40 -4.02
C GLY A 33 -18.24 -2.96 -5.23
N THR A 34 -17.45 -1.89 -5.18
CA THR A 34 -16.64 -1.47 -6.33
C THR A 34 -15.41 -2.36 -6.54
N GLU A 35 -15.36 -2.97 -7.70
CA GLU A 35 -14.14 -3.54 -8.25
C GLU A 35 -13.04 -2.47 -8.24
N HIS A 36 -11.91 -2.75 -7.61
CA HIS A 36 -10.73 -1.90 -7.64
C HIS A 36 -10.15 -1.86 -9.06
N LYS A 37 -10.74 -1.04 -9.93
CA LYS A 37 -10.29 -0.90 -11.31
C LYS A 37 -8.98 -0.12 -11.36
N PHE A 38 -8.09 -0.55 -12.24
CA PHE A 38 -6.89 0.19 -12.59
C PHE A 38 -7.26 1.60 -13.05
N LYS A 39 -6.69 2.62 -12.37
CA LYS A 39 -6.81 4.02 -12.77
C LYS A 39 -5.41 4.56 -13.10
N ALA A 40 -5.17 4.91 -14.35
CA ALA A 40 -3.86 5.42 -14.80
C ALA A 40 -3.37 6.64 -14.01
N LYS A 41 -4.27 7.46 -13.48
CA LYS A 41 -3.94 8.60 -12.60
C LYS A 41 -3.16 8.19 -11.34
N GLN A 42 -3.36 6.97 -10.83
CA GLN A 42 -2.64 6.45 -9.65
C GLN A 42 -1.15 6.17 -9.93
N LEU A 43 -0.73 6.16 -11.20
CA LEU A 43 0.66 6.00 -11.61
C LEU A 43 1.43 7.33 -11.66
N ILE A 44 0.76 8.48 -11.68
CA ILE A 44 1.41 9.78 -11.87
C ILE A 44 2.40 10.06 -10.73
N VAL A 45 1.94 10.00 -9.48
CA VAL A 45 2.79 10.32 -8.33
C VAL A 45 3.93 9.30 -8.17
N PRO A 46 3.69 7.98 -8.11
CA PRO A 46 4.79 7.03 -7.99
C PRO A 46 5.73 7.07 -9.21
N GLY A 47 5.21 7.23 -10.41
CA GLY A 47 6.03 7.37 -11.62
C GLY A 47 6.93 8.60 -11.59
N ALA A 48 6.41 9.75 -11.18
CA ALA A 48 7.20 10.97 -11.02
C ALA A 48 8.32 10.81 -9.97
N LEU A 49 8.01 10.19 -8.82
CA LEU A 49 8.99 9.96 -7.75
C LEU A 49 10.09 8.98 -8.19
N ILE A 50 9.72 7.87 -8.84
CA ILE A 50 10.67 6.89 -9.36
C ILE A 50 11.58 7.54 -10.42
N THR A 51 10.98 8.28 -11.34
CA THR A 51 11.74 8.98 -12.40
C THR A 51 12.68 10.02 -11.80
N ALA A 52 12.23 10.83 -10.85
CA ALA A 52 13.07 11.80 -10.14
C ALA A 52 14.23 11.12 -9.41
N GLY A 53 13.97 9.99 -8.75
CA GLY A 53 15.00 9.19 -8.11
C GLY A 53 16.00 8.62 -9.12
N ALA A 54 15.55 8.04 -10.23
CA ALA A 54 16.42 7.49 -11.26
C ALA A 54 17.30 8.54 -11.95
N VAL A 55 16.72 9.71 -12.28
CA VAL A 55 17.48 10.84 -12.82
C VAL A 55 18.47 11.37 -11.78
N GLY A 56 18.10 11.36 -10.49
CA GLY A 56 18.94 11.79 -9.38
C GLY A 56 20.23 10.98 -9.23
N ILE A 57 20.29 9.74 -9.69
CA ILE A 57 21.52 8.92 -9.69
C ILE A 57 22.67 9.63 -10.43
N ALA A 58 22.36 10.29 -11.54
CA ALA A 58 23.38 11.03 -12.32
C ALA A 58 23.90 12.31 -11.62
N PHE A 59 23.23 12.74 -10.54
CA PHE A 59 23.50 14.00 -9.86
C PHE A 59 23.72 13.87 -8.36
N HIS A 60 23.78 12.65 -7.81
CA HIS A 60 23.83 12.42 -6.36
C HIS A 60 25.04 13.12 -5.70
N ASP A 61 26.20 13.12 -6.33
CA ASP A 61 27.41 13.82 -5.85
C ASP A 61 27.19 15.32 -5.72
N LYS A 62 26.36 15.91 -6.59
CA LYS A 62 26.06 17.35 -6.59
C LYS A 62 24.96 17.73 -5.61
N LEU A 63 24.05 16.79 -5.28
CA LEU A 63 23.00 16.99 -4.29
C LEU A 63 23.53 16.98 -2.85
N GLY A 64 24.77 16.53 -2.66
CA GLY A 64 25.50 16.56 -1.41
C GLY A 64 25.03 15.51 -0.41
N ASN A 65 25.96 15.06 0.39
CA ASN A 65 25.70 14.21 1.54
C ASN A 65 25.39 15.10 2.76
N TRP A 66 24.21 14.97 3.33
CA TRP A 66 23.76 15.79 4.47
C TRP A 66 23.91 15.05 5.79
N GLY A 67 24.25 13.77 5.73
CA GLY A 67 24.47 12.93 6.89
C GLY A 67 25.75 13.34 7.61
N GLN A 68 25.66 13.56 8.93
CA GLN A 68 26.77 13.92 9.78
C GLN A 68 27.40 12.69 10.48
N GLY A 69 27.10 11.48 10.02
CA GLY A 69 27.60 10.26 10.63
C GLY A 69 26.95 9.89 11.98
N HIS A 70 25.87 10.55 12.36
CA HIS A 70 25.08 10.15 13.51
C HIS A 70 24.18 8.96 13.12
N HIS A 71 24.30 7.86 13.82
CA HIS A 71 23.49 6.68 13.60
C HIS A 71 22.39 6.58 14.66
N THR A 72 21.13 6.65 14.22
CA THR A 72 19.97 6.36 15.08
C THR A 72 19.26 5.13 14.53
N SER A 73 18.86 4.19 15.40
CA SER A 73 18.13 2.97 15.01
C SER A 73 16.60 3.18 14.96
N VAL A 74 16.13 4.40 15.16
CA VAL A 74 14.69 4.69 15.23
C VAL A 74 13.98 4.34 13.93
N ASP A 75 14.61 4.60 12.80
CA ASP A 75 14.08 4.34 11.46
C ASP A 75 13.92 2.83 11.16
N ASP A 76 14.70 1.96 11.81
CA ASP A 76 14.59 0.51 11.67
C ASP A 76 13.26 -0.03 12.23
N TYR A 77 12.72 0.63 13.26
CA TYR A 77 11.46 0.22 13.90
C TYR A 77 10.27 1.00 13.38
N ILE A 78 10.40 2.33 13.24
CA ILE A 78 9.28 3.21 12.89
C ILE A 78 8.74 2.95 11.48
N GLN A 79 9.56 2.37 10.59
CA GLN A 79 9.12 2.00 9.23
C GLN A 79 7.92 1.04 9.22
N TYR A 80 7.71 0.26 10.28
CA TYR A 80 6.60 -0.68 10.39
C TYR A 80 5.35 -0.07 11.04
N ALA A 81 5.45 1.14 11.62
CA ALA A 81 4.32 1.79 12.29
C ALA A 81 3.09 1.97 11.38
N PRO A 82 3.21 2.41 10.10
CA PRO A 82 2.04 2.54 9.24
C PRO A 82 1.34 1.21 8.92
N VAL A 83 2.08 0.12 8.70
CA VAL A 83 1.44 -1.17 8.44
C VAL A 83 0.77 -1.72 9.69
N ALA A 84 1.37 -1.54 10.86
CA ALA A 84 0.73 -1.88 12.13
C ALA A 84 -0.57 -1.06 12.31
N ALA A 85 -0.53 0.24 12.03
CA ALA A 85 -1.72 1.09 12.03
C ALA A 85 -2.78 0.59 11.04
N ASN A 86 -2.38 0.21 9.81
CA ASN A 86 -3.29 -0.34 8.80
C ASN A 86 -4.04 -1.58 9.31
N LEU A 87 -3.39 -2.46 10.04
CA LEU A 87 -3.99 -3.69 10.52
C LEU A 87 -4.82 -3.49 11.80
N PHE A 88 -4.35 -2.66 12.74
CA PHE A 88 -4.92 -2.63 14.09
C PHE A 88 -5.88 -1.48 14.35
N LEU A 89 -5.88 -0.35 13.62
CA LEU A 89 -6.82 0.75 13.84
C LEU A 89 -8.30 0.33 13.72
N GLY A 90 -8.59 -0.65 12.85
CA GLY A 90 -9.94 -1.22 12.75
C GLY A 90 -10.40 -1.93 14.01
N CYS A 91 -9.49 -2.54 14.78
CA CYS A 91 -9.81 -3.16 16.06
C CYS A 91 -10.16 -2.12 17.15
N LEU A 92 -9.70 -0.88 16.97
CA LEU A 92 -10.02 0.26 17.84
C LEU A 92 -11.32 0.99 17.43
N GLY A 93 -12.11 0.40 16.51
CA GLY A 93 -13.38 0.96 16.07
C GLY A 93 -13.28 2.06 14.99
N VAL A 94 -12.10 2.30 14.44
CA VAL A 94 -11.94 3.24 13.33
C VAL A 94 -12.58 2.69 12.06
N LYS A 95 -13.40 3.46 11.37
CA LYS A 95 -14.04 3.06 10.11
C LYS A 95 -12.98 2.74 9.06
N HIS A 96 -13.13 1.60 8.41
CA HIS A 96 -12.23 1.06 7.40
C HIS A 96 -13.02 0.50 6.21
N LYS A 97 -12.38 0.36 5.05
CA LYS A 97 -13.06 -0.11 3.83
C LYS A 97 -13.13 -1.63 3.74
N HIS A 98 -12.07 -2.33 4.15
CA HIS A 98 -11.95 -3.78 4.02
C HIS A 98 -11.88 -4.44 5.40
N ASN A 99 -12.42 -5.65 5.52
CA ASN A 99 -12.31 -6.45 6.74
C ASN A 99 -10.83 -6.80 7.06
N PHE A 100 -10.58 -7.32 8.24
CA PHE A 100 -9.22 -7.62 8.72
C PHE A 100 -8.47 -8.58 7.77
N VAL A 101 -9.13 -9.66 7.34
CA VAL A 101 -8.51 -10.68 6.46
C VAL A 101 -8.15 -10.08 5.10
N ASP A 102 -9.04 -9.28 4.52
CA ASP A 102 -8.79 -8.58 3.25
C ASP A 102 -7.61 -7.61 3.39
N ARG A 103 -7.52 -6.86 4.51
CA ARG A 103 -6.39 -5.95 4.79
C ARG A 103 -5.06 -6.69 4.94
N VAL A 104 -5.07 -7.85 5.60
CA VAL A 104 -3.86 -8.69 5.71
C VAL A 104 -3.43 -9.17 4.33
N MET A 105 -4.36 -9.64 3.51
CA MET A 105 -4.08 -10.11 2.14
C MET A 105 -3.49 -8.99 1.28
N ILE A 106 -4.17 -7.85 1.22
CA ILE A 106 -3.71 -6.67 0.45
C ILE A 106 -2.32 -6.24 0.94
N SER A 107 -2.09 -6.20 2.26
CA SER A 107 -0.79 -5.83 2.82
C SER A 107 0.29 -6.84 2.43
N ALA A 108 0.03 -8.13 2.54
CA ALA A 108 0.99 -9.18 2.15
C ALA A 108 1.40 -9.05 0.68
N THR A 109 0.43 -8.85 -0.22
CA THR A 109 0.70 -8.65 -1.65
C THR A 109 1.47 -7.35 -1.89
N ALA A 110 1.11 -6.25 -1.21
CA ALA A 110 1.82 -4.98 -1.35
C ALA A 110 3.30 -5.12 -0.97
N TYR A 111 3.60 -5.76 0.16
CA TYR A 111 4.97 -5.98 0.59
C TYR A 111 5.71 -7.01 -0.26
N ALA A 112 5.05 -8.04 -0.76
CA ALA A 112 5.66 -8.98 -1.71
C ALA A 112 6.10 -8.26 -3.00
N VAL A 113 5.25 -7.42 -3.55
CA VAL A 113 5.56 -6.59 -4.74
C VAL A 113 6.68 -5.60 -4.43
N GLU A 114 6.62 -4.91 -3.28
CA GLU A 114 7.65 -3.97 -2.83
C GLU A 114 9.03 -4.64 -2.74
N VAL A 115 9.12 -5.76 -2.02
CA VAL A 115 10.37 -6.52 -1.85
C VAL A 115 10.93 -6.98 -3.19
N ALA A 116 10.08 -7.46 -4.11
CA ALA A 116 10.49 -7.88 -5.44
C ALA A 116 11.06 -6.72 -6.26
N LEU A 117 10.38 -5.57 -6.27
CA LEU A 117 10.83 -4.38 -7.01
C LEU A 117 12.10 -3.78 -6.43
N VAL A 118 12.16 -3.59 -5.10
CA VAL A 118 13.32 -3.01 -4.42
C VAL A 118 14.55 -3.88 -4.61
N ASN A 119 14.45 -5.19 -4.36
CA ASN A 119 15.60 -6.09 -4.53
C ASN A 119 16.01 -6.22 -6.01
N GLY A 120 15.05 -6.33 -6.92
CA GLY A 120 15.33 -6.35 -8.35
C GLY A 120 16.16 -5.12 -8.79
N LEU A 121 15.79 -3.92 -8.33
CA LEU A 121 16.54 -2.71 -8.63
C LEU A 121 17.90 -2.65 -7.92
N LYS A 122 18.00 -3.10 -6.66
CA LYS A 122 19.28 -3.16 -5.94
C LYS A 122 20.31 -4.02 -6.67
N TYR A 123 19.89 -5.19 -7.17
CA TYR A 123 20.78 -6.10 -7.91
C TYR A 123 21.17 -5.58 -9.29
N THR A 124 20.34 -4.75 -9.92
CA THR A 124 20.61 -4.24 -11.27
C THR A 124 21.39 -2.92 -11.26
N VAL A 125 21.01 -1.97 -10.38
CA VAL A 125 21.60 -0.61 -10.38
C VAL A 125 22.94 -0.58 -9.66
N ARG A 126 23.07 -1.27 -8.51
CA ARG A 126 24.31 -1.39 -7.72
C ARG A 126 24.94 -0.06 -7.35
N GLU A 127 24.15 0.91 -6.95
CA GLU A 127 24.63 2.24 -6.53
C GLU A 127 25.39 2.14 -5.18
N PRO A 128 26.56 2.79 -5.04
CA PRO A 128 27.29 2.83 -3.77
C PRO A 128 26.54 3.67 -2.73
N ARG A 129 26.71 3.33 -1.45
CA ARG A 129 26.13 4.08 -0.33
C ARG A 129 26.97 5.31 0.00
N PRO A 130 26.34 6.42 0.49
CA PRO A 130 27.06 7.62 0.88
C PRO A 130 28.04 7.41 2.04
N GLY A 131 27.78 6.47 2.94
CA GLY A 131 28.58 6.21 4.15
C GLY A 131 29.44 4.94 4.11
N ALA A 132 29.40 4.15 3.01
CA ALA A 132 30.10 2.86 2.93
C ALA A 132 30.47 2.54 1.47
N ASP A 133 31.68 2.90 1.05
CA ASP A 133 32.16 2.75 -0.32
C ASP A 133 32.14 1.29 -0.84
N ASN A 134 32.17 0.31 0.06
CA ASN A 134 32.18 -1.10 -0.29
C ASN A 134 30.76 -1.70 -0.49
N GLU A 135 29.69 -1.00 -0.08
CA GLU A 135 28.33 -1.48 -0.22
C GLU A 135 27.65 -0.87 -1.45
N ARG A 136 27.35 -1.73 -2.42
CA ARG A 136 26.69 -1.34 -3.68
C ARG A 136 25.22 -1.78 -3.71
N ASN A 137 24.44 -1.31 -2.75
CA ASN A 137 23.03 -1.64 -2.61
C ASN A 137 22.20 -0.43 -2.13
N SER A 138 22.65 0.81 -2.47
CA SER A 138 21.98 2.02 -2.01
C SER A 138 20.62 2.20 -2.67
N PHE A 139 20.56 2.14 -4.00
CA PHE A 139 19.33 2.42 -4.75
C PHE A 139 18.47 1.17 -4.96
N PRO A 140 17.17 1.28 -4.75
CA PRO A 140 16.42 2.30 -4.00
C PRO A 140 16.43 2.03 -2.48
N SER A 141 15.97 3.01 -1.67
CA SER A 141 15.88 2.85 -0.21
C SER A 141 14.74 1.91 0.18
N GLY A 142 15.10 0.76 0.78
CA GLY A 142 14.13 -0.25 1.23
C GLY A 142 13.26 0.25 2.40
N HIS A 143 13.86 0.86 3.44
CA HIS A 143 13.12 1.41 4.58
C HIS A 143 12.08 2.45 4.13
N THR A 144 12.47 3.30 3.19
CA THR A 144 11.56 4.28 2.63
C THR A 144 10.44 3.62 1.84
N ALA A 145 10.74 2.61 1.02
CA ALA A 145 9.71 1.86 0.30
C ALA A 145 8.72 1.20 1.26
N THR A 146 9.21 0.51 2.30
CA THR A 146 8.40 -0.15 3.32
C THR A 146 7.45 0.81 4.02
N VAL A 147 7.94 1.95 4.50
CA VAL A 147 7.09 2.90 5.23
C VAL A 147 6.08 3.60 4.32
N PHE A 148 6.44 3.92 3.07
CA PHE A 148 5.50 4.51 2.11
C PHE A 148 4.46 3.51 1.60
N THR A 149 4.81 2.22 1.49
CA THR A 149 3.82 1.15 1.26
C THR A 149 2.77 1.15 2.36
N GLY A 150 3.20 1.12 3.62
CA GLY A 150 2.29 1.16 4.77
C GLY A 150 1.46 2.43 4.83
N ALA A 151 2.05 3.60 4.57
CA ALA A 151 1.34 4.87 4.56
C ALA A 151 0.25 4.93 3.49
N GLU A 152 0.53 4.42 2.30
CA GLU A 152 -0.46 4.36 1.21
C GLU A 152 -1.59 3.37 1.53
N LEU A 153 -1.29 2.22 2.17
CA LEU A 153 -2.29 1.30 2.67
C LEU A 153 -3.21 1.97 3.69
N VAL A 154 -2.65 2.68 4.68
CA VAL A 154 -3.44 3.45 5.67
C VAL A 154 -4.32 4.49 4.97
N ARG A 155 -3.78 5.25 4.03
CA ARG A 155 -4.55 6.25 3.29
C ARG A 155 -5.72 5.64 2.54
N LYS A 156 -5.51 4.51 1.89
CA LYS A 156 -6.55 3.82 1.12
C LYS A 156 -7.65 3.25 2.01
N GLU A 157 -7.31 2.74 3.19
CA GLU A 157 -8.27 2.14 4.12
C GLU A 157 -9.04 3.18 4.94
N TYR A 158 -8.32 4.17 5.49
CA TYR A 158 -8.85 5.10 6.49
C TYR A 158 -9.04 6.53 5.97
N GLY A 159 -8.66 6.78 4.72
CA GLY A 159 -8.76 8.10 4.10
C GLY A 159 -7.61 9.04 4.47
N TRP A 160 -7.72 10.29 4.02
CA TRP A 160 -6.64 11.28 4.12
C TRP A 160 -6.40 11.78 5.55
N GLY A 161 -7.40 11.79 6.42
CA GLY A 161 -7.23 12.27 7.81
C GLY A 161 -6.12 11.48 8.54
N ILE A 162 -6.23 10.14 8.56
CA ILE A 162 -5.23 9.26 9.19
C ILE A 162 -4.06 9.02 8.23
N GLY A 163 -4.33 8.96 6.94
CA GLY A 163 -3.31 8.77 5.91
C GLY A 163 -2.23 9.85 5.92
N SER A 164 -2.58 11.12 6.16
CA SER A 164 -1.61 12.21 6.26
C SER A 164 -0.63 12.03 7.41
N ALA A 165 -1.10 11.54 8.56
CA ALA A 165 -0.22 11.21 9.68
C ALA A 165 0.74 10.07 9.33
N ALA A 166 0.26 9.02 8.66
CA ALA A 166 1.09 7.93 8.18
C ALA A 166 2.15 8.40 7.15
N TYR A 167 1.77 9.31 6.26
CA TYR A 167 2.71 9.94 5.33
C TYR A 167 3.74 10.83 6.02
N ALA A 168 3.36 11.54 7.09
CA ALA A 168 4.32 12.31 7.89
C ALA A 168 5.39 11.40 8.52
N VAL A 169 4.99 10.23 9.04
CA VAL A 169 5.92 9.21 9.54
C VAL A 169 6.82 8.71 8.40
N ALA A 170 6.25 8.47 7.21
CA ALA A 170 7.02 8.00 6.06
C ALA A 170 8.07 9.01 5.60
N ILE A 171 7.72 10.29 5.54
CA ILE A 171 8.64 11.37 5.20
C ILE A 171 9.74 11.50 6.25
N ALA A 172 9.39 11.44 7.54
CA ALA A 172 10.37 11.48 8.63
C ALA A 172 11.35 10.31 8.55
N THR A 173 10.86 9.09 8.27
CA THR A 173 11.72 7.91 8.08
C THR A 173 12.67 8.11 6.90
N GLY A 174 12.17 8.58 5.75
CA GLY A 174 13.03 8.89 4.60
C GLY A 174 14.10 9.94 4.91
N ALA A 175 13.73 11.00 5.65
CA ALA A 175 14.69 12.02 6.09
C ALA A 175 15.76 11.45 7.04
N LEU A 176 15.38 10.54 7.96
CA LEU A 176 16.32 9.86 8.84
C LEU A 176 17.31 8.98 8.05
N ARG A 177 16.89 8.34 6.96
CA ARG A 177 17.82 7.55 6.11
C ARG A 177 18.90 8.42 5.47
N ILE A 178 18.57 9.65 5.06
CA ILE A 178 19.53 10.63 4.56
C ILE A 178 20.41 11.14 5.71
N TYR A 179 19.79 11.47 6.84
CA TYR A 179 20.51 11.98 8.02
C TYR A 179 21.51 10.95 8.57
N ASN A 180 21.12 9.68 8.64
CA ASN A 180 21.97 8.56 9.06
C ASN A 180 23.06 8.19 8.02
N ASN A 181 23.16 8.92 6.90
CA ASN A 181 24.12 8.66 5.85
C ASN A 181 24.00 7.26 5.21
N CYS A 182 22.82 6.66 5.26
CA CYS A 182 22.57 5.32 4.75
C CYS A 182 22.17 5.31 3.26
N HIS A 183 21.55 6.41 2.80
CA HIS A 183 20.98 6.53 1.47
C HIS A 183 21.07 7.95 0.94
N TRP A 184 21.20 8.08 -0.37
CA TRP A 184 21.10 9.34 -1.07
C TRP A 184 19.64 9.84 -1.14
N CYS A 185 19.45 11.13 -1.41
CA CYS A 185 18.10 11.70 -1.58
C CYS A 185 17.33 11.03 -2.73
N ASN A 186 18.01 10.70 -3.82
CA ASN A 186 17.46 10.00 -4.99
C ASN A 186 16.93 8.59 -4.61
N ASP A 187 17.64 7.86 -3.73
CA ASP A 187 17.20 6.54 -3.26
C ASP A 187 15.90 6.62 -2.48
N VAL A 188 15.78 7.65 -1.65
CA VAL A 188 14.60 7.93 -0.84
C VAL A 188 13.40 8.28 -1.73
N LEU A 189 13.60 9.12 -2.75
CA LEU A 189 12.53 9.46 -3.72
C LEU A 189 12.05 8.22 -4.48
N ALA A 190 12.99 7.43 -5.01
CA ALA A 190 12.65 6.18 -5.71
C ALA A 190 11.94 5.20 -4.78
N GLY A 191 12.44 5.03 -3.54
CA GLY A 191 11.82 4.18 -2.53
C GLY A 191 10.38 4.59 -2.23
N ALA A 192 10.14 5.89 -2.02
CA ALA A 192 8.79 6.42 -1.80
C ALA A 192 7.85 6.11 -2.98
N GLY A 193 8.31 6.33 -4.21
CA GLY A 193 7.54 6.00 -5.41
C GLY A 193 7.23 4.51 -5.52
N LEU A 194 8.22 3.65 -5.28
CA LEU A 194 8.04 2.20 -5.32
C LEU A 194 7.05 1.72 -4.25
N GLY A 195 7.13 2.26 -3.03
CA GLY A 195 6.19 1.93 -1.96
C GLY A 195 4.74 2.27 -2.31
N ILE A 196 4.50 3.49 -2.82
CA ILE A 196 3.16 3.89 -3.28
C ILE A 196 2.68 3.02 -4.44
N LEU A 197 3.56 2.70 -5.39
CA LEU A 197 3.23 1.84 -6.52
C LEU A 197 2.84 0.43 -6.06
N SER A 198 3.61 -0.16 -5.15
CA SER A 198 3.38 -1.52 -4.63
C SER A 198 2.03 -1.63 -3.94
N ALA A 199 1.66 -0.64 -3.12
CA ALA A 199 0.34 -0.58 -2.53
C ALA A 199 -0.76 -0.45 -3.60
N ASN A 200 -0.58 0.38 -4.63
CA ASN A 200 -1.53 0.49 -5.73
C ASN A 200 -1.73 -0.82 -6.47
N VAL A 201 -0.63 -1.52 -6.80
CA VAL A 201 -0.65 -2.82 -7.46
C VAL A 201 -1.42 -3.84 -6.62
N ALA A 202 -1.20 -3.90 -5.31
CA ALA A 202 -1.92 -4.81 -4.43
C ALA A 202 -3.44 -4.59 -4.48
N TYR A 203 -3.89 -3.33 -4.45
CA TYR A 203 -5.31 -3.03 -4.59
C TYR A 203 -5.88 -3.37 -5.98
N TRP A 204 -5.09 -3.31 -7.04
CA TRP A 204 -5.53 -3.75 -8.37
C TRP A 204 -5.60 -5.27 -8.49
N LEU A 205 -4.72 -5.99 -7.81
CA LEU A 205 -4.70 -7.45 -7.79
C LEU A 205 -5.75 -8.04 -6.82
N TYR A 206 -6.18 -7.28 -5.81
CA TYR A 206 -7.09 -7.75 -4.77
C TYR A 206 -8.39 -8.40 -5.29
N PRO A 207 -9.11 -7.89 -6.32
CA PRO A 207 -10.30 -8.55 -6.85
C PRO A 207 -9.99 -9.94 -7.44
N LEU A 208 -8.81 -10.09 -8.06
CA LEU A 208 -8.33 -11.35 -8.62
C LEU A 208 -8.02 -12.33 -7.50
N GLU A 209 -7.29 -11.90 -6.47
CA GLU A 209 -6.97 -12.70 -5.29
C GLU A 209 -8.24 -13.17 -4.58
N LYS A 210 -9.20 -12.28 -4.37
CA LYS A 210 -10.47 -12.62 -3.75
C LYS A 210 -11.26 -13.66 -4.56
N LYS A 211 -11.23 -13.57 -5.87
CA LYS A 211 -11.86 -14.57 -6.76
C LYS A 211 -11.16 -15.92 -6.70
N LEU A 212 -9.83 -15.91 -6.53
CA LEU A 212 -9.02 -17.12 -6.48
C LEU A 212 -9.13 -17.85 -5.13
N PHE A 213 -9.01 -17.10 -4.03
CA PHE A 213 -8.98 -17.67 -2.68
C PHE A 213 -10.38 -17.81 -2.05
N TRP A 214 -11.36 -16.98 -2.44
CA TRP A 214 -12.75 -17.04 -2.00
C TRP A 214 -13.72 -17.01 -3.19
N PRO A 215 -13.76 -18.09 -4.01
CA PRO A 215 -14.72 -18.16 -5.09
C PRO A 215 -16.13 -18.06 -4.49
N LYS A 216 -16.92 -17.10 -4.96
CA LYS A 216 -18.34 -17.02 -4.60
C LYS A 216 -18.94 -18.37 -4.94
N LYS A 217 -19.48 -19.09 -3.92
CA LYS A 217 -20.30 -20.27 -4.17
C LYS A 217 -21.37 -19.82 -5.18
N LYS A 218 -21.40 -20.44 -6.36
CA LYS A 218 -22.53 -20.28 -7.28
C LYS A 218 -23.78 -20.53 -6.41
N LYS A 219 -24.67 -19.58 -6.30
CA LYS A 219 -26.02 -19.88 -5.82
C LYS A 219 -26.51 -21.03 -6.73
N SER A 220 -26.48 -22.23 -6.22
CA SER A 220 -27.19 -23.30 -6.90
C SER A 220 -28.65 -22.86 -6.82
N ASN A 221 -29.30 -22.71 -7.97
CA ASN A 221 -30.74 -22.66 -8.05
C ASN A 221 -31.30 -24.07 -7.79
N ALA A 222 -30.71 -24.79 -6.84
CA ALA A 222 -31.31 -26.01 -6.33
C ALA A 222 -32.56 -25.54 -5.59
N ALA A 223 -33.69 -25.83 -6.14
CA ALA A 223 -34.94 -25.70 -5.45
C ALA A 223 -34.76 -26.37 -4.09
N ASN A 224 -34.95 -25.60 -3.01
CA ASN A 224 -34.92 -26.18 -1.68
C ASN A 224 -36.15 -27.06 -1.55
N VAL A 225 -35.97 -28.31 -1.89
CA VAL A 225 -37.05 -29.33 -1.70
C VAL A 225 -36.98 -29.77 -0.26
N MET A 226 -37.95 -29.38 0.51
CA MET A 226 -38.14 -29.85 1.88
C MET A 226 -39.13 -31.02 1.86
N VAL A 227 -38.68 -32.17 2.29
CA VAL A 227 -39.52 -33.36 2.41
C VAL A 227 -39.88 -33.52 3.89
N VAL A 228 -41.16 -33.38 4.20
CA VAL A 228 -41.66 -33.54 5.57
C VAL A 228 -42.52 -34.81 5.66
N PRO A 229 -42.23 -35.75 6.54
CA PRO A 229 -43.11 -36.88 6.77
C PRO A 229 -44.43 -36.37 7.38
N THR A 230 -45.54 -36.78 6.84
CA THR A 230 -46.87 -36.46 7.32
C THR A 230 -47.61 -37.74 7.74
N TYR A 231 -48.33 -37.65 8.85
CA TYR A 231 -49.18 -38.73 9.32
C TYR A 231 -50.63 -38.24 9.42
N GLU A 232 -51.51 -38.88 8.69
CA GLU A 232 -52.92 -38.53 8.68
C GLU A 232 -53.67 -39.45 9.65
N ILE A 233 -54.12 -38.89 10.78
CA ILE A 233 -54.73 -39.62 11.88
C ILE A 233 -56.05 -40.23 11.46
N GLN A 234 -56.81 -39.61 10.56
CA GLN A 234 -58.17 -40.00 10.16
C GLN A 234 -58.16 -41.28 9.32
N HIS A 235 -57.11 -41.55 8.56
CA HIS A 235 -56.98 -42.70 7.68
C HIS A 235 -55.80 -43.62 8.04
N ASN A 236 -55.12 -43.33 9.16
CA ASN A 236 -54.00 -44.13 9.67
C ASN A 236 -52.90 -44.35 8.57
N THR A 237 -52.64 -43.34 7.75
CA THR A 237 -51.73 -43.41 6.61
C THR A 237 -50.50 -42.49 6.78
N PHE A 238 -49.34 -43.04 6.46
CA PHE A 238 -48.08 -42.26 6.35
C PHE A 238 -47.92 -41.74 4.94
N GLY A 239 -47.56 -40.46 4.84
CA GLY A 239 -47.26 -39.78 3.58
C GLY A 239 -46.02 -38.88 3.68
N PHE A 240 -45.60 -38.34 2.56
CA PHE A 240 -44.54 -37.32 2.50
C PHE A 240 -45.08 -36.08 1.78
N ALA A 241 -44.99 -34.93 2.42
CA ALA A 241 -45.26 -33.66 1.79
C ALA A 241 -43.97 -33.09 1.19
N PHE A 242 -44.03 -32.65 -0.06
CA PHE A 242 -42.92 -32.03 -0.78
C PHE A 242 -43.22 -30.56 -0.93
N THR A 243 -42.35 -29.70 -0.38
CA THR A 243 -42.41 -28.24 -0.60
C THR A 243 -41.17 -27.81 -1.38
N ALA A 244 -41.36 -27.27 -2.56
CA ALA A 244 -40.31 -26.65 -3.34
C ALA A 244 -40.45 -25.12 -3.26
N VAL A 245 -39.44 -24.43 -2.77
CA VAL A 245 -39.34 -22.97 -2.85
C VAL A 245 -38.48 -22.67 -4.08
N LEU A 246 -39.10 -22.10 -5.11
CA LEU A 246 -38.50 -21.70 -6.37
C LEU A 246 -37.88 -20.30 -6.26
#